data_40740af91b212330598582a17fd7e367
#
_entry.id   40740af91b212330598582a17fd7e367
#
_cell.length_a   1.000
_cell.length_b   1.000
_cell.length_c   1.000
_cell.angle_alpha   90.00
_cell.angle_beta   90.00
_cell.angle_gamma   90.00
#
_symmetry.space_group_name_H-M   'P 1'
#
loop_
_entity.id
_entity.type
_entity.pdbx_description
1 polymer ?
#
loop_
_entity_poly.entity_id
_entity_poly.type
_entity_poly.pdbx_seq_one_letter_code
_entity_poly.pdbx_strand_id
1 'polypeptide(L)'
;MTGKSKYLLAAGLFLLAAQAGRAEPMKCSGENKTCLSVCSKMTVPAVLAACLDNCRSVQKSCLQTGCWNNGSSRYCGLMKQ
;
A
#
# COMPACT_ATOMS: atom_id res chain seq x y z
N MET A 1 19.61 6.79 -40.01
CA MET A 1 18.89 7.81 -39.56
C MET A 1 17.69 7.36 -38.88
N THR A 2 16.88 6.71 -39.52
CA THR A 2 15.63 6.31 -38.97
C THR A 2 15.78 5.34 -37.84
N GLY A 3 16.82 4.61 -37.77
CA GLY A 3 17.01 3.65 -36.70
C GLY A 3 17.03 4.25 -35.33
N LYS A 4 17.42 5.50 -35.24
CA LYS A 4 17.49 6.14 -33.95
C LYS A 4 16.13 6.30 -33.33
N SER A 5 15.15 6.67 -34.10
CA SER A 5 13.84 6.83 -33.56
C SER A 5 13.31 5.54 -33.04
N LYS A 6 13.62 4.45 -33.66
CA LYS A 6 13.11 3.18 -33.19
C LYS A 6 13.64 2.86 -31.81
N TYR A 7 14.87 3.13 -31.58
CA TYR A 7 15.45 2.84 -30.29
C TYR A 7 14.78 3.64 -29.19
N LEU A 8 14.47 4.86 -29.50
CA LEU A 8 13.80 5.70 -28.50
C LEU A 8 12.45 5.16 -28.14
N LEU A 9 11.74 4.67 -29.11
CA LEU A 9 10.43 4.09 -28.83
C LEU A 9 10.54 2.87 -27.96
N ALA A 10 11.51 2.06 -28.20
CA ALA A 10 11.71 0.86 -27.43
C ALA A 10 11.94 1.21 -25.97
N ALA A 11 12.71 2.22 -25.73
CA ALA A 11 12.97 2.64 -24.36
C ALA A 11 11.70 3.04 -23.65
N GLY A 12 10.83 3.73 -24.33
CA GLY A 12 9.56 4.13 -23.74
C GLY A 12 8.73 2.93 -23.36
N LEU A 13 8.74 1.91 -24.17
CA LEU A 13 7.98 0.72 -23.85
C LEU A 13 8.50 0.01 -22.63
N PHE A 14 9.77 0.00 -22.43
CA PHE A 14 10.32 -0.61 -21.25
C PHE A 14 9.83 0.06 -19.98
N LEU A 15 9.72 1.35 -19.99
CA LEU A 15 9.23 2.06 -18.82
C LEU A 15 7.82 1.64 -18.48
N LEU A 16 6.99 1.48 -19.48
CA LEU A 16 5.63 1.04 -19.22
C LEU A 16 5.59 -0.35 -18.64
N ALA A 17 6.43 -1.23 -19.13
CA ALA A 17 6.46 -2.57 -18.61
C ALA A 17 6.87 -2.57 -17.14
N ALA A 18 7.83 -1.75 -16.79
CA ALA A 18 8.27 -1.69 -15.41
C ALA A 18 7.15 -1.24 -14.50
N GLN A 19 6.35 -0.31 -14.96
CA GLN A 19 5.23 0.16 -14.15
C GLN A 19 4.17 -0.90 -13.99
N ALA A 20 3.92 -1.65 -15.03
CA ALA A 20 2.96 -2.71 -14.94
C ALA A 20 3.39 -3.77 -13.92
N GLY A 21 4.69 -3.97 -13.79
CA GLY A 21 5.18 -4.94 -12.83
C GLY A 21 4.90 -4.60 -11.38
N ARG A 22 4.45 -3.36 -11.11
CA ARG A 22 4.14 -2.98 -9.76
C ARG A 22 2.69 -3.16 -9.40
N ALA A 23 1.91 -3.71 -10.26
CA ALA A 23 0.48 -3.92 -10.02
C ALA A 23 0.28 -5.15 -9.16
N GLU A 24 0.89 -5.17 -7.99
CA GLU A 24 0.70 -6.26 -7.05
C GLU A 24 -0.56 -6.02 -6.26
N PRO A 25 -1.27 -7.09 -5.89
CA PRO A 25 -2.46 -6.91 -5.06
C PRO A 25 -2.07 -6.38 -3.69
N MET A 26 -2.91 -5.54 -3.13
CA MET A 26 -2.70 -5.00 -1.81
C MET A 26 -2.98 -6.06 -0.78
N LYS A 27 -2.26 -5.99 0.32
CA LYS A 27 -2.38 -6.96 1.40
C LYS A 27 -2.70 -6.24 2.71
N CYS A 28 -3.39 -6.94 3.59
CA CYS A 28 -3.65 -6.40 4.92
C CYS A 28 -2.35 -6.06 5.64
N SER A 29 -1.33 -6.90 5.51
CA SER A 29 -0.05 -6.66 6.16
C SER A 29 0.64 -5.40 5.62
N GLY A 30 0.49 -5.13 4.33
CA GLY A 30 1.05 -3.93 3.74
C GLY A 30 0.38 -2.67 4.28
N GLU A 31 -0.94 -2.69 4.41
CA GLU A 31 -1.68 -1.58 4.97
C GLU A 31 -1.34 -1.38 6.43
N ASN A 32 -1.17 -2.48 7.17
CA ASN A 32 -0.79 -2.40 8.56
C ASN A 32 0.59 -1.76 8.73
N LYS A 33 1.51 -2.11 7.85
CA LYS A 33 2.85 -1.53 7.88
C LYS A 33 2.78 -0.01 7.71
N THR A 34 1.95 0.46 6.80
CA THR A 34 1.75 1.89 6.60
C THR A 34 1.13 2.53 7.84
N CYS A 35 0.14 1.86 8.43
CA CYS A 35 -0.50 2.35 9.65
C CYS A 35 0.51 2.51 10.78
N LEU A 36 1.35 1.50 10.98
CA LEU A 36 2.38 1.55 12.02
C LEU A 36 3.40 2.65 11.75
N SER A 37 3.73 2.87 10.49
CA SER A 37 4.67 3.93 10.11
C SER A 37 4.11 5.30 10.47
N VAL A 38 2.83 5.52 10.25
CA VAL A 38 2.19 6.77 10.63
C VAL A 38 2.19 6.92 12.15
N CYS A 39 1.88 5.84 12.87
CA CYS A 39 1.86 5.87 14.32
C CYS A 39 3.24 6.21 14.90
N SER A 40 4.30 5.75 14.26
CA SER A 40 5.65 5.96 14.76
C SER A 40 6.04 7.43 14.80
N LYS A 41 5.29 8.30 14.14
CA LYS A 41 5.54 9.74 14.15
C LYS A 41 4.84 10.44 15.31
N MET A 42 4.03 9.73 16.07
CA MET A 42 3.34 10.30 17.21
C MET A 42 4.31 10.42 18.39
N THR A 43 4.29 11.60 19.03
CA THR A 43 5.22 11.84 20.13
C THR A 43 4.54 11.76 21.50
N VAL A 44 3.22 11.84 21.54
CA VAL A 44 2.47 11.74 22.79
C VAL A 44 2.19 10.26 23.08
N PRO A 45 2.66 9.72 24.21
CA PRO A 45 2.52 8.28 24.48
C PRO A 45 1.10 7.76 24.42
N ALA A 46 0.14 8.51 24.95
CA ALA A 46 -1.25 8.05 24.92
C ALA A 46 -1.80 8.00 23.50
N VAL A 47 -1.42 8.97 22.66
CA VAL A 47 -1.86 9.02 21.27
C VAL A 47 -1.20 7.89 20.48
N LEU A 48 0.07 7.65 20.75
CA LEU A 48 0.79 6.57 20.10
C LEU A 48 0.14 5.22 20.42
N ALA A 49 -0.18 4.99 21.68
CA ALA A 49 -0.82 3.74 22.10
C ALA A 49 -2.17 3.54 21.41
N ALA A 50 -2.97 4.59 21.34
CA ALA A 50 -4.27 4.52 20.69
C ALA A 50 -4.12 4.26 19.19
N CYS A 51 -3.11 4.88 18.57
CA CYS A 51 -2.84 4.68 17.15
C CYS A 51 -2.46 3.22 16.86
N LEU A 52 -1.59 2.66 17.69
CA LEU A 52 -1.16 1.26 17.53
C LEU A 52 -2.31 0.30 17.74
N ASP A 53 -3.18 0.57 18.71
CA ASP A 53 -4.34 -0.26 18.96
C ASP A 53 -5.29 -0.22 17.78
N ASN A 54 -5.48 0.95 17.20
CA ASN A 54 -6.32 1.10 16.03
C ASN A 54 -5.76 0.30 14.86
N CYS A 55 -4.45 0.36 14.63
CA CYS A 55 -3.84 -0.42 13.56
C CYS A 55 -4.08 -1.92 13.78
N ARG A 56 -3.93 -2.39 15.01
CA ARG A 56 -4.13 -3.79 15.33
C ARG A 56 -5.57 -4.22 15.08
N SER A 57 -6.52 -3.39 15.48
CA SER A 57 -7.93 -3.69 15.30
C SER A 57 -8.31 -3.73 13.83
N VAL A 58 -7.84 -2.75 13.05
CA VAL A 58 -8.15 -2.69 11.62
C VAL A 58 -7.49 -3.85 10.89
N GLN A 59 -6.28 -4.22 11.29
CA GLN A 59 -5.57 -5.36 10.70
C GLN A 59 -6.35 -6.65 10.94
N LYS A 60 -6.83 -6.85 12.15
CA LYS A 60 -7.61 -8.03 12.47
C LYS A 60 -8.86 -8.13 11.61
N SER A 61 -9.56 -7.01 11.46
CA SER A 61 -10.75 -6.95 10.63
C SER A 61 -10.41 -7.22 9.17
N CYS A 62 -9.29 -6.66 8.69
CA CYS A 62 -8.87 -6.85 7.32
C CYS A 62 -8.60 -8.32 7.02
N LEU A 63 -7.96 -9.01 7.96
CA LEU A 63 -7.67 -10.44 7.78
C LEU A 63 -8.93 -11.28 7.68
N GLN A 64 -10.05 -10.79 8.20
CA GLN A 64 -11.31 -11.49 8.12
C GLN A 64 -12.12 -11.11 6.89
N THR A 65 -12.08 -9.85 6.50
CA THR A 65 -12.99 -9.32 5.47
C THR A 65 -12.30 -8.98 4.16
N GLY A 66 -10.98 -8.75 4.17
CA GLY A 66 -10.27 -8.26 3.01
C GLY A 66 -10.48 -6.76 2.81
N CYS A 67 -10.98 -6.06 3.83
CA CYS A 67 -11.23 -4.62 3.76
C CYS A 67 -10.44 -3.90 4.82
N TRP A 68 -9.79 -2.81 4.43
CA TRP A 68 -9.08 -1.93 5.35
C TRP A 68 -9.96 -0.74 5.60
N ASN A 69 -10.44 -0.58 6.82
CA ASN A 69 -11.30 0.52 7.21
C ASN A 69 -10.68 1.22 8.41
N ASN A 70 -10.11 2.39 8.17
CA ASN A 70 -9.42 3.12 9.23
C ASN A 70 -10.23 4.29 9.77
N GLY A 71 -11.51 4.36 9.44
CA GLY A 71 -12.37 5.43 9.90
C GLY A 71 -12.45 6.61 8.95
N SER A 72 -11.39 6.86 8.19
CA SER A 72 -11.37 7.94 7.20
C SER A 72 -11.65 7.43 5.81
N SER A 73 -11.23 6.23 5.53
CA SER A 73 -11.45 5.62 4.23
C SER A 73 -11.60 4.13 4.40
N ARG A 74 -12.23 3.50 3.43
CA ARG A 74 -12.44 2.07 3.43
C ARG A 74 -12.23 1.55 2.02
N TYR A 75 -11.42 0.52 1.88
CA TYR A 75 -11.21 -0.11 0.60
C TYR A 75 -11.06 -1.61 0.80
N CYS A 76 -11.54 -2.36 -0.15
CA CYS A 76 -11.63 -3.81 -0.06
C CYS A 76 -10.87 -4.46 -1.21
N GLY A 77 -10.93 -5.78 -1.26
CA GLY A 77 -10.20 -6.50 -2.27
C GLY A 77 -8.76 -6.77 -1.90
N LEU A 78 -8.41 -6.61 -0.62
CA LEU A 78 -7.06 -6.89 -0.16
C LEU A 78 -6.87 -8.37 0.09
N MET A 79 -5.64 -8.83 -0.09
CA MET A 79 -5.31 -10.20 0.29
C MET A 79 -5.31 -10.29 1.81
N LYS A 80 -5.93 -11.34 2.33
CA LYS A 80 -6.06 -11.53 3.77
C LYS A 80 -4.79 -12.15 4.35
N GLN A 81 -3.71 -11.40 4.26
CA GLN A 81 -2.43 -11.86 4.80
C GLN A 81 -1.55 -10.71 5.24
#